data_6b9516b7fdad789a424ef77772a534e8
#
_entry.id   6b9516b7fdad789a424ef77772a534e8
#
_cell.length_a   1.000
_cell.length_b   1.000
_cell.length_c   1.000
_cell.angle_alpha   90.00
_cell.angle_beta   90.00
_cell.angle_gamma   90.00
#
_symmetry.space_group_name_H-M   'P 1'
#
loop_
_entity.id
_entity.type
_entity.pdbx_description
1 polymer ?
#
loop_
_entity_poly.entity_id
_entity_poly.type
_entity_poly.pdbx_seq_one_letter_code
_entity_poly.pdbx_strand_id
1 'polypeptide(L)'
;MIDLKHEVQKRGFTVAHIKTDSIKIPDATPEIIQFVMEFGKKYGYTFEHEATYDKMCLVNDAVYIAKEKDGEWTATGTQFQIPYVFKTLFSKEPINFEDMCETKSVTSSLYLDLNEDLPDVSQYEKELQRFESQYKKNLISEEEFNSAKEEFQLLIDKGHDYRFVGKVGNFCPILPGHGGGLLVREKDGKYYSATGSKGYRWLESEIVRGSNEEFIDKSYYNKLVDEAVDTISKYGDFEWFVSDDVSPVQRQPYPPCGDNKYETCWDCPKFQNHECKIGYDIRKHVQN
;
A
#
# COMPACT_ATOMS: atom_id res chain seq x y z
N MET A 1 -13.44 17.57 16.03
CA MET A 1 -13.16 16.13 16.15
C MET A 1 -12.45 15.75 17.45
N ILE A 2 -11.40 16.43 17.89
CA ILE A 2 -10.68 16.11 19.15
C ILE A 2 -11.60 16.16 20.37
N ASP A 3 -12.40 17.22 20.51
CA ASP A 3 -13.35 17.35 21.61
C ASP A 3 -14.44 16.26 21.58
N LEU A 4 -14.92 15.91 20.38
CA LEU A 4 -15.85 14.79 20.20
C LEU A 4 -15.23 13.47 20.68
N LYS A 5 -13.99 13.18 20.30
CA LYS A 5 -13.26 12.00 20.76
C LYS A 5 -13.22 11.93 22.30
N HIS A 6 -12.84 13.02 22.96
CA HIS A 6 -12.76 13.07 24.42
C HIS A 6 -14.13 12.87 25.07
N GLU A 7 -15.18 13.45 24.50
CA GLU A 7 -16.54 13.29 25.04
C GLU A 7 -17.09 11.87 24.85
N VAL A 8 -16.76 11.20 23.75
CA VAL A 8 -17.07 9.77 23.52
C VAL A 8 -16.33 8.91 24.53
N GLN A 9 -15.03 9.15 24.74
CA GLN A 9 -14.21 8.41 25.71
C GLN A 9 -14.67 8.60 27.15
N LYS A 10 -15.10 9.81 27.56
CA LYS A 10 -15.69 10.06 28.89
C LYS A 10 -16.96 9.27 29.15
N ARG A 11 -17.67 8.86 28.09
CA ARG A 11 -18.85 7.99 28.17
C ARG A 11 -18.52 6.50 28.18
N GLY A 12 -17.24 6.16 28.29
CA GLY A 12 -16.77 4.76 28.40
C GLY A 12 -16.58 4.05 27.07
N PHE A 13 -16.65 4.75 25.91
CA PHE A 13 -16.47 4.14 24.61
C PHE A 13 -15.03 4.30 24.10
N THR A 14 -14.53 3.30 23.42
CA THR A 14 -13.27 3.38 22.67
C THR A 14 -13.48 4.12 21.35
N VAL A 15 -12.52 4.93 20.96
CA VAL A 15 -12.46 5.51 19.61
C VAL A 15 -11.32 4.83 18.87
N ALA A 16 -11.66 3.95 17.93
CA ALA A 16 -10.68 3.19 17.16
C ALA A 16 -10.01 4.04 16.08
N HIS A 17 -10.78 4.92 15.43
CA HIS A 17 -10.25 5.77 14.37
C HIS A 17 -10.97 7.12 14.37
N ILE A 18 -10.21 8.16 14.09
CA ILE A 18 -10.73 9.52 13.87
C ILE A 18 -9.98 10.14 12.70
N LYS A 19 -10.72 10.77 11.81
CA LYS A 19 -10.19 11.50 10.66
C LYS A 19 -10.76 12.93 10.67
N THR A 20 -10.55 13.71 9.62
CA THR A 20 -10.97 15.11 9.52
C THR A 20 -12.47 15.28 9.83
N ASP A 21 -13.30 14.35 9.36
CA ASP A 21 -14.76 14.41 9.33
C ASP A 21 -15.46 13.11 9.80
N SER A 22 -14.73 12.09 10.18
CA SER A 22 -15.30 10.80 10.59
C SER A 22 -14.72 10.28 11.92
N ILE A 23 -15.53 9.49 12.63
CA ILE A 23 -15.15 8.79 13.85
C ILE A 23 -15.67 7.35 13.81
N LYS A 24 -14.85 6.40 14.20
CA LYS A 24 -15.22 4.99 14.30
C LYS A 24 -15.15 4.53 15.75
N ILE A 25 -16.26 4.01 16.23
CA ILE A 25 -16.48 3.66 17.63
C ILE A 25 -16.84 2.17 17.67
N PRO A 26 -15.94 1.30 18.17
CA PRO A 26 -16.26 -0.10 18.41
C PRO A 26 -17.43 -0.24 19.42
N ASP A 27 -18.25 -1.25 19.20
CA ASP A 27 -19.40 -1.57 20.06
C ASP A 27 -20.34 -0.37 20.30
N ALA A 28 -20.49 0.49 19.29
CA ALA A 28 -21.31 1.68 19.40
C ALA A 28 -22.78 1.32 19.63
N THR A 29 -23.37 1.88 20.70
CA THR A 29 -24.80 1.77 20.97
C THR A 29 -25.60 2.87 20.25
N PRO A 30 -26.92 2.69 20.04
CA PRO A 30 -27.75 3.73 19.47
C PRO A 30 -27.63 5.10 20.21
N GLU A 31 -27.43 5.05 21.52
CA GLU A 31 -27.30 6.25 22.35
C GLU A 31 -26.01 7.04 22.05
N ILE A 32 -24.87 6.32 21.87
CA ILE A 32 -23.60 7.01 21.53
C ILE A 32 -23.63 7.54 20.09
N ILE A 33 -24.28 6.82 19.16
CA ILE A 33 -24.48 7.29 17.79
C ILE A 33 -25.30 8.58 17.81
N GLN A 34 -26.44 8.59 18.52
CA GLN A 34 -27.28 9.78 18.67
C GLN A 34 -26.50 10.93 19.30
N PHE A 35 -25.71 10.66 20.34
CA PHE A 35 -24.86 11.65 20.98
C PHE A 35 -23.88 12.29 20.00
N VAL A 36 -23.20 11.52 19.14
CA VAL A 36 -22.27 12.02 18.13
C VAL A 36 -22.99 12.97 17.16
N MET A 37 -24.17 12.58 16.70
CA MET A 37 -24.98 13.42 15.79
C MET A 37 -25.41 14.74 16.44
N GLU A 38 -25.81 14.72 17.71
CA GLU A 38 -26.20 15.91 18.46
C GLU A 38 -25.00 16.80 18.80
N PHE A 39 -23.86 16.19 19.12
CA PHE A 39 -22.63 16.94 19.39
C PHE A 39 -22.19 17.74 18.17
N GLY A 40 -22.29 17.18 16.96
CA GLY A 40 -21.99 17.90 15.73
C GLY A 40 -22.84 19.16 15.56
N LYS A 41 -24.14 19.04 15.80
CA LYS A 41 -25.11 20.18 15.68
C LYS A 41 -24.74 21.37 16.58
N LYS A 42 -24.17 21.09 17.77
CA LYS A 42 -23.71 22.14 18.70
C LYS A 42 -22.65 23.06 18.07
N TYR A 43 -21.88 22.53 17.11
CA TYR A 43 -20.83 23.28 16.42
C TYR A 43 -21.19 23.62 14.97
N GLY A 44 -22.47 23.45 14.59
CA GLY A 44 -22.95 23.78 13.25
C GLY A 44 -22.61 22.71 12.20
N TYR A 45 -22.23 21.49 12.61
CA TYR A 45 -21.96 20.35 11.72
C TYR A 45 -23.11 19.35 11.77
N THR A 46 -23.36 18.70 10.66
CA THR A 46 -24.26 17.54 10.56
C THR A 46 -23.42 16.28 10.43
N PHE A 47 -23.52 15.37 11.42
CA PHE A 47 -22.98 14.03 11.32
C PHE A 47 -24.09 13.08 10.89
N GLU A 48 -23.73 12.12 10.05
CA GLU A 48 -24.58 11.02 9.61
C GLU A 48 -23.97 9.69 10.07
N HIS A 49 -24.81 8.72 10.37
CA HIS A 49 -24.40 7.36 10.63
C HIS A 49 -24.24 6.66 9.28
N GLU A 50 -23.02 6.61 8.77
CA GLU A 50 -22.70 6.15 7.41
C GLU A 50 -22.80 4.63 7.28
N ALA A 51 -22.16 3.88 8.22
CA ALA A 51 -22.13 2.43 8.17
C ALA A 51 -21.94 1.81 9.55
N THR A 52 -22.32 0.55 9.67
CA THR A 52 -21.96 -0.33 10.80
C THR A 52 -21.20 -1.54 10.27
N TYR A 53 -20.01 -1.75 10.78
CA TYR A 53 -19.13 -2.83 10.37
C TYR A 53 -19.25 -4.02 11.34
N ASP A 54 -19.32 -5.23 10.78
CA ASP A 54 -19.19 -6.46 11.56
C ASP A 54 -17.71 -6.74 11.86
N LYS A 55 -16.84 -6.45 10.91
CA LYS A 55 -15.40 -6.64 11.02
C LYS A 55 -14.65 -5.47 10.42
N MET A 56 -13.56 -5.08 11.02
CA MET A 56 -12.69 -4.02 10.50
C MET A 56 -11.23 -4.32 10.82
N CYS A 57 -10.37 -4.27 9.82
CA CYS A 57 -8.92 -4.25 9.98
C CYS A 57 -8.40 -2.84 9.68
N LEU A 58 -7.99 -2.13 10.72
CA LEU A 58 -7.40 -0.79 10.62
C LEU A 58 -5.89 -0.91 10.65
N VAL A 59 -5.26 -0.80 9.46
CA VAL A 59 -3.81 -0.90 9.31
C VAL A 59 -3.11 0.39 9.76
N ASN A 60 -3.67 1.53 9.38
CA ASN A 60 -3.24 2.86 9.81
C ASN A 60 -4.31 3.91 9.48
N ASP A 61 -4.04 5.18 9.77
CA ASP A 61 -4.99 6.30 9.57
C ASP A 61 -5.53 6.45 8.14
N ALA A 62 -4.85 5.87 7.14
CA ALA A 62 -5.21 5.99 5.72
C ALA A 62 -5.57 4.64 5.06
N VAL A 63 -5.37 3.51 5.75
CA VAL A 63 -5.54 2.17 5.16
C VAL A 63 -6.35 1.29 6.10
N TYR A 64 -7.53 0.89 5.65
CA TYR A 64 -8.36 -0.11 6.32
C TYR A 64 -9.19 -0.92 5.32
N ILE A 65 -9.68 -2.05 5.78
CA ILE A 65 -10.69 -2.88 5.11
C ILE A 65 -11.75 -3.27 6.14
N ALA A 66 -13.02 -3.18 5.79
CA ALA A 66 -14.12 -3.49 6.69
C ALA A 66 -15.23 -4.23 5.97
N LYS A 67 -15.92 -5.12 6.69
CA LYS A 67 -17.14 -5.80 6.24
C LYS A 67 -18.33 -5.16 6.93
N GLU A 68 -19.28 -4.69 6.16
CA GLU A 68 -20.53 -4.12 6.66
C GLU A 68 -21.52 -5.20 7.08
N LYS A 69 -22.51 -4.85 7.88
CA LYS A 69 -23.51 -5.79 8.39
C LYS A 69 -24.38 -6.43 7.31
N ASP A 70 -24.52 -5.76 6.17
CA ASP A 70 -25.21 -6.29 4.99
C ASP A 70 -24.34 -7.25 4.15
N GLY A 71 -23.06 -7.42 4.54
CA GLY A 71 -22.10 -8.30 3.89
C GLY A 71 -21.19 -7.60 2.87
N GLU A 72 -21.46 -6.34 2.56
CA GLU A 72 -20.63 -5.57 1.64
C GLU A 72 -19.25 -5.24 2.25
N TRP A 73 -18.25 -5.13 1.38
CA TRP A 73 -16.90 -4.78 1.78
C TRP A 73 -16.57 -3.36 1.38
N THR A 74 -15.95 -2.61 2.28
CA THR A 74 -15.43 -1.28 2.01
C THR A 74 -13.95 -1.20 2.33
N ALA A 75 -13.18 -0.55 1.45
CA ALA A 75 -11.73 -0.44 1.58
C ALA A 75 -11.26 1.01 1.42
N THR A 76 -10.24 1.38 2.18
CA THR A 76 -9.52 2.63 2.02
C THR A 76 -8.02 2.34 1.93
N GLY A 77 -7.35 3.05 1.04
CA GLY A 77 -5.92 2.87 0.77
C GLY A 77 -5.65 1.93 -0.40
N THR A 78 -4.58 2.27 -1.16
CA THR A 78 -4.27 1.63 -2.44
C THR A 78 -4.09 0.12 -2.34
N GLN A 79 -3.57 -0.39 -1.22
CA GLN A 79 -3.31 -1.83 -1.05
C GLN A 79 -4.57 -2.68 -1.18
N PHE A 80 -5.71 -2.23 -0.61
CA PHE A 80 -6.96 -2.98 -0.63
C PHE A 80 -7.94 -2.52 -1.70
N GLN A 81 -7.71 -1.34 -2.30
CA GLN A 81 -8.57 -0.80 -3.35
C GLN A 81 -8.19 -1.24 -4.76
N ILE A 82 -7.06 -1.96 -4.94
CA ILE A 82 -6.71 -2.55 -6.24
C ILE A 82 -7.82 -3.55 -6.60
N PRO A 83 -8.53 -3.37 -7.72
CA PRO A 83 -9.72 -4.18 -8.03
C PRO A 83 -9.46 -5.68 -8.02
N TYR A 84 -8.33 -6.13 -8.56
CA TYR A 84 -7.94 -7.53 -8.54
C TYR A 84 -7.82 -8.07 -7.11
N VAL A 85 -7.16 -7.34 -6.21
CA VAL A 85 -6.99 -7.72 -4.80
C VAL A 85 -8.34 -7.72 -4.09
N PHE A 86 -9.11 -6.63 -4.24
CA PHE A 86 -10.40 -6.47 -3.60
C PHE A 86 -11.38 -7.59 -3.99
N LYS A 87 -11.50 -7.87 -5.28
CA LYS A 87 -12.37 -8.94 -5.78
C LYS A 87 -11.89 -10.33 -5.37
N THR A 88 -10.57 -10.57 -5.43
CA THR A 88 -10.01 -11.88 -5.04
C THR A 88 -10.21 -12.19 -3.57
N LEU A 89 -10.00 -11.23 -2.69
CA LEU A 89 -10.01 -11.47 -1.24
C LEU A 89 -11.38 -11.23 -0.60
N PHE A 90 -12.12 -10.23 -1.04
CA PHE A 90 -13.27 -9.71 -0.31
C PHE A 90 -14.59 -9.88 -1.05
N SER A 91 -14.87 -9.15 -2.13
CA SER A 91 -16.18 -9.18 -2.78
C SER A 91 -16.46 -10.48 -3.54
N LYS A 92 -15.42 -11.24 -3.90
CA LYS A 92 -15.54 -12.51 -4.65
C LYS A 92 -16.21 -12.37 -6.02
N GLU A 93 -16.27 -11.16 -6.55
CA GLU A 93 -16.75 -10.90 -7.89
C GLU A 93 -15.78 -11.46 -8.95
N PRO A 94 -16.28 -11.78 -10.15
CA PRO A 94 -15.43 -12.23 -11.25
C PRO A 94 -14.38 -11.17 -11.62
N ILE A 95 -13.15 -11.62 -11.83
CA ILE A 95 -12.06 -10.76 -12.32
C ILE A 95 -12.26 -10.49 -13.80
N ASN A 96 -12.29 -9.23 -14.17
CA ASN A 96 -12.39 -8.75 -15.54
C ASN A 96 -11.04 -8.26 -16.05
N PHE A 97 -10.95 -7.97 -17.34
CA PHE A 97 -9.74 -7.41 -17.95
C PHE A 97 -9.32 -6.08 -17.29
N GLU A 98 -10.27 -5.20 -17.02
CA GLU A 98 -10.03 -3.91 -16.37
C GLU A 98 -9.41 -4.03 -14.98
N ASP A 99 -9.71 -5.09 -14.26
CA ASP A 99 -9.14 -5.36 -12.94
C ASP A 99 -7.64 -5.72 -13.00
N MET A 100 -7.18 -6.08 -14.20
CA MET A 100 -5.78 -6.38 -14.52
C MET A 100 -5.09 -5.23 -15.28
N CYS A 101 -5.63 -4.04 -15.18
CA CYS A 101 -5.03 -2.83 -15.76
C CYS A 101 -4.70 -1.83 -14.65
N GLU A 102 -3.54 -1.20 -14.76
CA GLU A 102 -3.12 -0.18 -13.81
C GLU A 102 -2.84 1.16 -14.49
N THR A 103 -3.45 2.21 -13.97
CA THR A 103 -3.13 3.58 -14.38
C THR A 103 -1.82 4.01 -13.73
N LYS A 104 -0.86 4.36 -14.56
CA LYS A 104 0.40 4.97 -14.13
C LYS A 104 0.44 6.42 -14.60
N SER A 105 0.81 7.32 -13.69
CA SER A 105 0.92 8.75 -13.99
C SER A 105 2.18 9.35 -13.39
N VAL A 106 2.80 10.28 -14.12
CA VAL A 106 3.98 11.01 -13.67
C VAL A 106 3.87 12.47 -14.08
N THR A 107 4.60 13.33 -13.40
CA THR A 107 4.70 14.75 -13.76
C THR A 107 5.63 15.00 -14.95
N SER A 108 6.60 14.12 -15.19
CA SER A 108 7.54 14.17 -16.29
C SER A 108 7.04 13.39 -17.52
N SER A 109 7.72 12.31 -17.88
CA SER A 109 7.37 11.47 -19.02
C SER A 109 7.58 10.00 -18.69
N LEU A 110 6.66 9.14 -19.16
CA LEU A 110 6.76 7.69 -19.10
C LEU A 110 7.32 7.13 -20.40
N TYR A 111 8.14 6.13 -20.28
CA TYR A 111 8.71 5.35 -21.37
C TYR A 111 8.60 3.86 -21.05
N LEU A 112 8.53 3.06 -22.11
CA LEU A 112 8.79 1.63 -22.06
C LEU A 112 10.17 1.35 -22.63
N ASP A 113 11.00 0.68 -21.85
CA ASP A 113 12.25 0.14 -22.33
C ASP A 113 11.98 -1.24 -22.95
N LEU A 114 11.98 -1.28 -24.28
CA LEU A 114 11.55 -2.45 -25.06
C LEU A 114 12.63 -3.53 -25.17
N ASN A 115 13.86 -3.24 -24.78
CA ASN A 115 14.94 -4.21 -24.89
C ASN A 115 14.68 -5.40 -23.95
N GLU A 116 14.43 -6.58 -24.52
CA GLU A 116 14.20 -7.83 -23.76
C GLU A 116 15.51 -8.50 -23.36
N ASP A 117 16.51 -8.42 -24.25
CA ASP A 117 17.85 -8.94 -24.04
C ASP A 117 18.77 -7.87 -23.45
N LEU A 118 18.26 -7.10 -22.49
CA LEU A 118 19.09 -6.13 -21.78
C LEU A 118 20.38 -6.85 -21.36
N PRO A 119 21.54 -6.53 -21.97
CA PRO A 119 22.80 -6.93 -21.37
C PRO A 119 22.74 -6.41 -19.93
N ASP A 120 23.27 -7.17 -18.98
CA ASP A 120 23.27 -6.69 -17.59
C ASP A 120 24.12 -5.40 -17.52
N VAL A 121 23.49 -4.29 -17.87
CA VAL A 121 24.12 -2.96 -17.84
C VAL A 121 24.43 -2.53 -16.42
N SER A 122 23.91 -3.26 -15.42
CA SER A 122 24.11 -2.94 -13.99
C SER A 122 25.60 -2.94 -13.60
N GLN A 123 26.43 -3.73 -14.26
CA GLN A 123 27.87 -3.69 -14.05
C GLN A 123 28.48 -2.40 -14.59
N TYR A 124 28.05 -1.91 -15.74
CA TYR A 124 28.53 -0.65 -16.33
C TYR A 124 28.05 0.54 -15.51
N GLU A 125 26.81 0.51 -15.04
CA GLU A 125 26.30 1.54 -14.11
C GLU A 125 27.10 1.58 -12.80
N LYS A 126 27.44 0.43 -12.23
CA LYS A 126 28.25 0.34 -11.01
C LYS A 126 29.67 0.86 -11.24
N GLU A 127 30.28 0.50 -12.36
CA GLU A 127 31.64 1.04 -12.67
C GLU A 127 31.57 2.54 -12.91
N LEU A 128 30.59 3.06 -13.62
CA LEU A 128 30.44 4.50 -13.80
C LEU A 128 30.26 5.24 -12.46
N GLN A 129 29.43 4.70 -11.56
CA GLN A 129 29.29 5.25 -10.19
C GLN A 129 30.61 5.21 -9.40
N ARG A 130 31.42 4.15 -9.59
CA ARG A 130 32.74 4.04 -8.98
C ARG A 130 33.68 5.13 -9.47
N PHE A 131 33.76 5.35 -10.79
CA PHE A 131 34.57 6.42 -11.38
C PHE A 131 34.09 7.79 -10.92
N GLU A 132 32.79 8.03 -10.87
CA GLU A 132 32.22 9.28 -10.32
C GLU A 132 32.61 9.51 -8.86
N SER A 133 32.60 8.46 -8.03
CA SER A 133 33.04 8.54 -6.63
C SER A 133 34.53 8.82 -6.50
N GLN A 134 35.38 8.24 -7.36
CA GLN A 134 36.80 8.49 -7.39
C GLN A 134 37.13 9.92 -7.81
N TYR A 135 36.44 10.43 -8.82
CA TYR A 135 36.57 11.80 -9.27
C TYR A 135 36.18 12.81 -8.18
N LYS A 136 35.05 12.61 -7.51
CA LYS A 136 34.61 13.45 -6.38
C LYS A 136 35.59 13.46 -5.22
N LYS A 137 36.41 12.41 -5.08
CA LYS A 137 37.48 12.32 -4.06
C LYS A 137 38.86 12.82 -4.56
N ASN A 138 38.93 13.37 -5.77
CA ASN A 138 40.14 13.79 -6.44
C ASN A 138 41.21 12.67 -6.56
N LEU A 139 40.78 11.43 -6.75
CA LEU A 139 41.64 10.25 -6.93
C LEU A 139 41.95 9.98 -8.40
N ILE A 140 41.18 10.53 -9.33
CA ILE A 140 41.39 10.49 -10.77
C ILE A 140 41.23 11.87 -11.36
N SER A 141 41.83 12.09 -12.52
CA SER A 141 41.73 13.35 -13.26
C SER A 141 40.32 13.50 -13.92
N GLU A 142 40.01 14.73 -14.32
CA GLU A 142 38.80 15.03 -15.06
C GLU A 142 38.79 14.34 -16.43
N GLU A 143 39.95 14.24 -17.08
CA GLU A 143 40.11 13.57 -18.37
C GLU A 143 39.82 12.06 -18.26
N GLU A 144 40.39 11.39 -17.23
CA GLU A 144 40.11 9.97 -16.95
C GLU A 144 38.64 9.73 -16.65
N PHE A 145 38.01 10.60 -15.84
CA PHE A 145 36.59 10.48 -15.55
C PHE A 145 35.73 10.67 -16.79
N ASN A 146 35.98 11.68 -17.61
CA ASN A 146 35.19 11.94 -18.81
C ASN A 146 35.35 10.82 -19.86
N SER A 147 36.54 10.27 -20.02
CA SER A 147 36.79 9.12 -20.92
C SER A 147 36.01 7.89 -20.46
N ALA A 148 36.07 7.54 -19.18
CA ALA A 148 35.32 6.42 -18.62
C ALA A 148 33.81 6.66 -18.72
N LYS A 149 33.35 7.90 -18.50
CA LYS A 149 31.95 8.25 -18.60
C LYS A 149 31.41 8.08 -20.02
N GLU A 150 32.16 8.54 -21.03
CA GLU A 150 31.77 8.37 -22.43
C GLU A 150 31.67 6.89 -22.83
N GLU A 151 32.66 6.09 -22.44
CA GLU A 151 32.69 4.66 -22.75
C GLU A 151 31.52 3.90 -22.08
N PHE A 152 31.37 4.03 -20.77
CA PHE A 152 30.32 3.31 -20.05
C PHE A 152 28.94 3.81 -20.40
N GLN A 153 28.74 5.13 -20.61
CA GLN A 153 27.47 5.68 -21.04
C GLN A 153 27.03 5.13 -22.39
N LEU A 154 27.99 5.01 -23.34
CA LEU A 154 27.70 4.41 -24.65
C LEU A 154 27.23 2.94 -24.54
N LEU A 155 27.83 2.16 -23.63
CA LEU A 155 27.44 0.76 -23.38
C LEU A 155 26.07 0.68 -22.70
N ILE A 156 25.81 1.57 -21.75
CA ILE A 156 24.50 1.67 -21.08
C ILE A 156 23.41 2.05 -22.09
N ASP A 157 23.65 3.09 -22.90
CA ASP A 157 22.67 3.58 -23.88
C ASP A 157 22.33 2.55 -24.95
N LYS A 158 23.31 1.74 -25.38
CA LYS A 158 23.07 0.62 -26.32
C LYS A 158 22.25 -0.52 -25.70
N GLY A 159 22.21 -0.61 -24.36
CA GLY A 159 21.44 -1.59 -23.64
C GLY A 159 19.94 -1.24 -23.51
N HIS A 160 19.51 -0.07 -23.93
CA HIS A 160 18.15 0.43 -23.78
C HIS A 160 17.48 0.76 -25.11
N ASP A 161 16.17 0.55 -25.18
CA ASP A 161 15.32 0.95 -26.30
C ASP A 161 14.06 1.65 -25.75
N TYR A 162 14.19 2.96 -25.52
CA TYR A 162 13.13 3.74 -24.88
C TYR A 162 12.07 4.21 -25.86
N ARG A 163 10.85 3.71 -25.72
CA ARG A 163 9.66 4.19 -26.43
C ARG A 163 8.84 5.11 -25.51
N PHE A 164 8.62 6.35 -25.92
CA PHE A 164 7.75 7.29 -25.20
C PHE A 164 6.30 6.83 -25.22
N VAL A 165 5.64 6.85 -24.07
CA VAL A 165 4.23 6.43 -23.91
C VAL A 165 3.32 7.51 -23.31
N GLY A 166 3.84 8.68 -22.93
CA GLY A 166 3.04 9.79 -22.41
C GLY A 166 3.37 10.18 -20.98
N LYS A 167 2.46 10.88 -20.32
CA LYS A 167 2.54 11.22 -18.88
C LYS A 167 1.59 10.38 -18.04
N VAL A 168 0.54 9.90 -18.67
CA VAL A 168 -0.47 9.03 -18.08
C VAL A 168 -0.78 7.93 -19.07
N GLY A 169 -0.90 6.71 -18.59
CA GLY A 169 -1.31 5.57 -19.41
C GLY A 169 -1.91 4.49 -18.54
N ASN A 170 -2.67 3.60 -19.16
CA ASN A 170 -3.22 2.41 -18.54
C ASN A 170 -2.47 1.19 -19.08
N PHE A 171 -1.91 0.38 -18.20
CA PHE A 171 -0.98 -0.69 -18.54
C PHE A 171 -1.36 -1.99 -17.87
N CYS A 172 -1.06 -3.11 -18.53
CA CYS A 172 -1.09 -4.45 -17.95
C CYS A 172 0.33 -4.97 -17.77
N PRO A 173 0.64 -5.68 -16.68
CA PRO A 173 1.87 -6.46 -16.59
C PRO A 173 1.80 -7.59 -17.62
N ILE A 174 2.88 -7.82 -18.38
CA ILE A 174 2.92 -8.80 -19.46
C ILE A 174 4.11 -9.73 -19.28
N LEU A 175 3.93 -11.01 -19.64
CA LEU A 175 5.00 -12.01 -19.60
C LEU A 175 6.14 -11.64 -20.56
N PRO A 176 7.40 -11.91 -20.20
CA PRO A 176 8.54 -11.75 -21.11
C PRO A 176 8.33 -12.50 -22.44
N GLY A 177 8.84 -11.94 -23.54
CA GLY A 177 8.68 -12.53 -24.88
C GLY A 177 7.34 -12.20 -25.56
N HIS A 178 6.44 -11.48 -24.90
CA HIS A 178 5.12 -11.13 -25.46
C HIS A 178 4.94 -9.62 -25.68
N GLY A 179 6.05 -8.92 -25.93
CA GLY A 179 6.11 -7.48 -26.10
C GLY A 179 6.16 -6.73 -24.77
N GLY A 180 5.87 -5.44 -24.83
CA GLY A 180 5.99 -4.57 -23.67
C GLY A 180 7.42 -4.23 -23.28
N GLY A 181 7.59 -3.53 -22.16
CA GLY A 181 8.88 -3.07 -21.69
C GLY A 181 8.92 -2.80 -20.21
N LEU A 182 10.11 -2.50 -19.71
CA LEU A 182 10.25 -1.96 -18.36
C LEU A 182 9.66 -0.56 -18.33
N LEU A 183 8.67 -0.32 -17.48
CA LEU A 183 8.03 0.98 -17.38
C LEU A 183 8.87 1.91 -16.52
N VAL A 184 9.39 2.95 -17.14
CA VAL A 184 10.29 3.93 -16.53
C VAL A 184 9.76 5.36 -16.68
N ARG A 185 10.17 6.22 -15.78
CA ARG A 185 9.97 7.67 -15.86
C ARG A 185 11.30 8.38 -16.09
N GLU A 186 11.30 9.37 -16.95
CA GLU A 186 12.45 10.26 -17.10
C GLU A 186 12.42 11.35 -16.03
N LYS A 187 13.57 11.67 -15.46
CA LYS A 187 13.78 12.81 -14.58
C LYS A 187 15.22 13.29 -14.72
N ASP A 188 15.40 14.54 -15.10
CA ASP A 188 16.72 15.19 -15.23
C ASP A 188 17.69 14.40 -16.13
N GLY A 189 17.18 13.89 -17.26
CA GLY A 189 17.94 13.09 -18.22
C GLY A 189 18.27 11.67 -17.77
N LYS A 190 17.70 11.21 -16.67
CA LYS A 190 17.85 9.84 -16.15
C LYS A 190 16.51 9.10 -16.09
N TYR A 191 16.60 7.78 -16.24
CA TYR A 191 15.43 6.90 -16.23
C TYR A 191 15.37 6.10 -14.93
N TYR A 192 14.19 6.05 -14.34
CA TYR A 192 13.89 5.35 -13.08
C TYR A 192 12.64 4.51 -13.24
N SER A 193 12.58 3.33 -12.67
CA SER A 193 11.36 2.53 -12.65
C SER A 193 10.17 3.38 -12.20
N ALA A 194 9.08 3.31 -12.90
CA ALA A 194 7.83 3.93 -12.46
C ALA A 194 7.35 3.28 -11.17
N THR A 195 6.63 4.03 -10.33
CA THR A 195 6.17 3.53 -9.03
C THR A 195 5.35 2.26 -9.19
N GLY A 196 5.71 1.22 -8.45
CA GLY A 196 5.02 -0.07 -8.45
C GLY A 196 5.22 -0.91 -9.74
N SER A 197 6.17 -0.55 -10.62
CA SER A 197 6.38 -1.29 -11.87
C SER A 197 7.63 -2.17 -11.89
N LYS A 198 8.49 -2.05 -10.89
CA LYS A 198 9.81 -2.70 -10.86
C LYS A 198 9.70 -4.22 -10.87
N GLY A 199 10.47 -4.84 -11.74
CA GLY A 199 10.57 -6.30 -11.85
C GLY A 199 9.55 -6.96 -12.78
N TYR A 200 8.71 -6.15 -13.44
CA TYR A 200 7.72 -6.61 -14.42
C TYR A 200 7.86 -5.84 -15.73
N ARG A 201 7.47 -6.48 -16.82
CA ARG A 201 7.29 -5.82 -18.11
C ARG A 201 5.85 -5.34 -18.23
N TRP A 202 5.65 -4.23 -18.92
CA TRP A 202 4.35 -3.58 -19.03
C TRP A 202 4.03 -3.31 -20.50
N LEU A 203 2.76 -3.40 -20.84
CA LEU A 203 2.25 -3.06 -22.15
C LEU A 203 0.96 -2.26 -22.00
N GLU A 204 0.71 -1.32 -22.89
CA GLU A 204 -0.50 -0.52 -22.87
C GLU A 204 -1.74 -1.42 -22.96
N SER A 205 -2.71 -1.18 -22.09
CA SER A 205 -3.92 -2.01 -22.00
C SER A 205 -4.70 -2.08 -23.31
N GLU A 206 -4.66 -1.04 -24.11
CA GLU A 206 -5.30 -1.00 -25.44
C GLU A 206 -4.68 -2.00 -26.41
N ILE A 207 -3.39 -2.26 -26.29
CA ILE A 207 -2.67 -3.24 -27.13
C ILE A 207 -2.92 -4.66 -26.60
N VAL A 208 -3.03 -4.83 -25.29
CA VAL A 208 -3.26 -6.15 -24.64
C VAL A 208 -4.67 -6.65 -24.91
N ARG A 209 -5.66 -5.75 -24.89
CA ARG A 209 -7.07 -6.08 -25.03
C ARG A 209 -7.39 -6.84 -26.33
N GLY A 210 -8.01 -7.99 -26.19
CA GLY A 210 -8.52 -8.82 -27.29
C GLY A 210 -7.47 -9.61 -28.06
N SER A 211 -6.17 -9.38 -27.83
CA SER A 211 -5.11 -10.08 -28.57
C SER A 211 -4.01 -10.70 -27.72
N ASN A 212 -3.75 -10.16 -26.55
CA ASN A 212 -2.66 -10.58 -25.66
C ASN A 212 -3.09 -10.81 -24.20
N GLU A 213 -4.38 -10.90 -23.92
CA GLU A 213 -4.90 -11.03 -22.55
C GLU A 213 -4.41 -12.32 -21.84
N GLU A 214 -4.16 -13.38 -22.61
CA GLU A 214 -3.61 -14.65 -22.10
C GLU A 214 -2.18 -14.52 -21.57
N PHE A 215 -1.44 -13.50 -22.04
CA PHE A 215 -0.05 -13.23 -21.65
C PHE A 215 0.08 -12.22 -20.50
N ILE A 216 -1.03 -11.81 -19.88
CA ILE A 216 -0.97 -10.97 -18.69
C ILE A 216 -0.24 -11.72 -17.58
N ASP A 217 0.80 -11.09 -17.02
CA ASP A 217 1.56 -11.66 -15.91
C ASP A 217 0.80 -11.58 -14.59
N LYS A 218 0.02 -12.62 -14.33
CA LYS A 218 -0.77 -12.72 -13.09
C LYS A 218 0.08 -12.86 -11.83
N SER A 219 1.38 -13.17 -11.95
CA SER A 219 2.26 -13.23 -10.78
C SER A 219 2.37 -11.88 -10.08
N TYR A 220 2.25 -10.77 -10.83
CA TYR A 220 2.17 -9.42 -10.28
C TYR A 220 1.00 -9.27 -9.31
N TYR A 221 -0.19 -9.66 -9.73
CA TYR A 221 -1.40 -9.54 -8.92
C TYR A 221 -1.43 -10.53 -7.77
N ASN A 222 -0.96 -11.77 -7.98
CA ASN A 222 -0.84 -12.76 -6.92
C ASN A 222 0.06 -12.25 -5.79
N LYS A 223 1.16 -11.59 -6.11
CA LYS A 223 2.03 -10.96 -5.13
C LYS A 223 1.30 -9.87 -4.33
N LEU A 224 0.49 -9.02 -4.99
CA LEU A 224 -0.30 -7.99 -4.29
C LEU A 224 -1.36 -8.61 -3.38
N VAL A 225 -1.98 -9.71 -3.81
CA VAL A 225 -2.91 -10.50 -2.98
C VAL A 225 -2.20 -11.05 -1.74
N ASP A 226 -1.04 -11.68 -1.91
CA ASP A 226 -0.25 -12.23 -0.81
C ASP A 226 0.18 -11.12 0.18
N GLU A 227 0.63 -9.97 -0.33
CA GLU A 227 0.99 -8.81 0.50
C GLU A 227 -0.21 -8.26 1.29
N ALA A 228 -1.42 -8.31 0.73
CA ALA A 228 -2.63 -7.90 1.43
C ALA A 228 -3.03 -8.90 2.53
N VAL A 229 -2.95 -10.20 2.24
CA VAL A 229 -3.16 -11.28 3.23
C VAL A 229 -2.16 -11.15 4.38
N ASP A 230 -0.87 -11.00 4.05
CA ASP A 230 0.19 -10.82 5.05
C ASP A 230 -0.04 -9.58 5.93
N THR A 231 -0.54 -8.51 5.33
CA THR A 231 -0.84 -7.28 6.08
C THR A 231 -1.95 -7.49 7.08
N ILE A 232 -3.06 -8.12 6.70
CA ILE A 232 -4.18 -8.41 7.61
C ILE A 232 -3.75 -9.41 8.67
N SER A 233 -2.98 -10.44 8.29
CA SER A 233 -2.50 -11.49 9.20
C SER A 233 -1.62 -10.99 10.33
N LYS A 234 -1.04 -9.80 10.20
CA LYS A 234 -0.32 -9.13 11.32
C LYS A 234 -1.24 -8.65 12.44
N TYR A 235 -2.53 -8.49 12.15
CA TYR A 235 -3.52 -7.96 13.11
C TYR A 235 -4.50 -9.02 13.58
N GLY A 236 -4.59 -10.16 12.91
CA GLY A 236 -5.50 -11.25 13.31
C GLY A 236 -5.51 -12.41 12.33
N ASP A 237 -6.40 -13.36 12.55
CA ASP A 237 -6.59 -14.49 11.66
C ASP A 237 -7.31 -14.05 10.37
N PHE A 238 -6.63 -14.25 9.23
CA PHE A 238 -7.15 -13.83 7.94
C PHE A 238 -8.40 -14.62 7.53
N GLU A 239 -8.40 -15.95 7.74
CA GLU A 239 -9.53 -16.81 7.35
C GLU A 239 -10.79 -16.44 8.13
N TRP A 240 -10.65 -16.19 9.42
CA TRP A 240 -11.76 -15.66 10.20
C TRP A 240 -12.20 -14.30 9.69
N PHE A 241 -11.26 -13.41 9.36
CA PHE A 241 -11.58 -12.04 8.95
C PHE A 241 -12.43 -12.02 7.66
N VAL A 242 -12.14 -12.87 6.69
CA VAL A 242 -12.89 -12.94 5.42
C VAL A 242 -14.11 -13.87 5.47
N SER A 243 -14.26 -14.66 6.52
CA SER A 243 -15.41 -15.56 6.69
C SER A 243 -16.71 -14.81 7.00
N ASP A 244 -17.83 -15.52 6.98
CA ASP A 244 -19.13 -15.02 7.46
C ASP A 244 -19.32 -15.19 8.97
N ASP A 245 -18.36 -15.82 9.65
CA ASP A 245 -18.38 -15.98 11.10
C ASP A 245 -18.14 -14.63 11.79
N VAL A 246 -19.17 -14.11 12.43
CA VAL A 246 -19.13 -12.86 13.21
C VAL A 246 -18.89 -13.12 14.71
N SER A 247 -18.65 -14.38 15.09
CA SER A 247 -18.30 -14.71 16.48
C SER A 247 -17.09 -13.87 16.91
N PRO A 248 -17.13 -13.25 18.10
CA PRO A 248 -15.99 -12.49 18.59
C PRO A 248 -14.76 -13.39 18.58
N VAL A 249 -13.68 -12.90 17.96
CA VAL A 249 -12.38 -13.57 18.10
C VAL A 249 -12.13 -13.71 19.60
N GLN A 250 -11.94 -14.93 20.07
CA GLN A 250 -11.41 -15.12 21.42
C GLN A 250 -10.06 -14.40 21.41
N ARG A 251 -10.05 -13.20 21.99
CA ARG A 251 -8.80 -12.45 22.15
C ARG A 251 -7.87 -13.39 22.91
N GLN A 252 -6.82 -13.85 22.25
CA GLN A 252 -5.79 -14.53 22.99
C GLN A 252 -5.35 -13.56 24.09
N PRO A 253 -5.36 -13.97 25.35
CA PRO A 253 -4.87 -13.09 26.40
C PRO A 253 -3.46 -12.67 25.97
N TYR A 254 -3.21 -11.37 25.96
CA TYR A 254 -1.92 -10.81 25.62
C TYR A 254 -0.81 -11.69 26.22
N PRO A 255 0.28 -11.99 25.49
CA PRO A 255 1.38 -12.71 26.09
C PRO A 255 1.75 -11.96 27.36
N PRO A 256 1.81 -12.63 28.51
CA PRO A 256 1.97 -11.97 29.81
C PRO A 256 3.27 -11.17 29.75
N CYS A 257 3.17 -9.85 29.72
CA CYS A 257 4.29 -9.05 30.17
C CYS A 257 4.45 -9.47 31.63
N GLY A 258 5.58 -9.99 32.07
CA GLY A 258 5.77 -10.57 33.42
C GLY A 258 5.32 -9.75 34.62
N ASP A 259 4.58 -8.66 34.44
CA ASP A 259 3.89 -7.83 35.41
C ASP A 259 2.36 -8.03 35.30
N ASN A 260 1.85 -9.17 35.75
CA ASN A 260 0.41 -9.47 35.82
C ASN A 260 -0.37 -8.62 36.86
N LYS A 261 0.12 -7.42 37.20
CA LYS A 261 -0.50 -6.54 38.20
C LYS A 261 -1.60 -5.64 37.67
N TYR A 262 -1.73 -5.51 36.35
CA TYR A 262 -2.64 -4.57 35.73
C TYR A 262 -3.61 -5.30 34.79
N GLU A 263 -4.89 -4.95 34.86
CA GLU A 263 -5.93 -5.55 34.01
C GLU A 263 -5.77 -5.20 32.53
N THR A 264 -5.21 -4.02 32.24
CA THR A 264 -4.91 -3.57 30.87
C THR A 264 -3.56 -2.90 30.81
N CYS A 265 -2.96 -2.85 29.59
CA CYS A 265 -1.72 -2.11 29.40
C CYS A 265 -1.89 -0.60 29.65
N TRP A 266 -3.10 -0.07 29.53
CA TRP A 266 -3.41 1.34 29.78
C TRP A 266 -3.27 1.71 31.26
N ASP A 267 -3.46 0.75 32.17
CA ASP A 267 -3.32 0.94 33.60
C ASP A 267 -1.87 0.76 34.08
N CYS A 268 -0.99 0.33 33.19
CA CYS A 268 0.40 0.05 33.51
C CYS A 268 1.27 1.34 33.40
N PRO A 269 1.92 1.78 34.51
CA PRO A 269 2.78 2.96 34.47
C PRO A 269 3.93 2.89 33.44
N LYS A 270 4.50 1.69 33.22
CA LYS A 270 5.55 1.49 32.19
C LYS A 270 5.02 1.73 30.78
N PHE A 271 3.78 1.39 30.52
CA PHE A 271 3.12 1.66 29.24
C PHE A 271 2.83 3.16 29.07
N GLN A 272 2.29 3.80 30.12
CA GLN A 272 2.00 5.23 30.13
C GLN A 272 3.26 6.09 29.95
N ASN A 273 4.37 5.66 30.55
CA ASN A 273 5.67 6.38 30.47
C ASN A 273 6.54 5.99 29.25
N HIS A 274 6.00 5.24 28.28
CA HIS A 274 6.73 4.76 27.11
C HIS A 274 7.94 3.83 27.41
N GLU A 275 8.02 3.28 28.60
CA GLU A 275 9.11 2.41 29.03
C GLU A 275 8.86 0.92 28.72
N CYS A 276 7.63 0.56 28.36
CA CYS A 276 7.26 -0.81 28.06
C CYS A 276 7.59 -1.15 26.60
N LYS A 277 8.61 -1.97 26.37
CA LYS A 277 9.00 -2.45 25.03
C LYS A 277 7.92 -3.34 24.39
N ILE A 278 7.21 -4.13 25.19
CA ILE A 278 6.10 -4.98 24.73
C ILE A 278 4.89 -4.11 24.37
N GLY A 279 4.58 -3.12 25.21
CA GLY A 279 3.48 -2.19 24.96
C GLY A 279 3.63 -1.32 23.70
N TYR A 280 4.85 -1.08 23.25
CA TYR A 280 5.06 -0.37 21.98
C TYR A 280 4.63 -1.20 20.77
N ASP A 281 4.88 -2.51 20.79
CA ASP A 281 4.39 -3.44 19.78
C ASP A 281 2.89 -3.69 19.92
N ILE A 282 2.37 -3.73 21.14
CA ILE A 282 0.93 -3.85 21.42
C ILE A 282 0.15 -2.62 20.94
N ARG A 283 0.71 -1.40 20.95
CA ARG A 283 0.04 -0.23 20.37
C ARG A 283 -0.24 -0.40 18.87
N LYS A 284 0.58 -1.16 18.15
CA LYS A 284 0.33 -1.55 16.76
C LYS A 284 -0.77 -2.61 16.65
N HIS A 285 -1.05 -3.36 17.73
CA HIS A 285 -2.01 -4.46 17.77
C HIS A 285 -3.33 -4.10 18.47
N VAL A 286 -3.38 -3.04 19.28
CA VAL A 286 -4.59 -2.57 20.03
C VAL A 286 -5.42 -1.57 19.20
N GLN A 287 -5.03 -1.29 17.98
CA GLN A 287 -5.86 -0.53 17.04
C GLN A 287 -6.81 -1.43 16.23
N ASN A 288 -7.11 -2.63 16.74
CA ASN A 288 -8.13 -3.53 16.22
C ASN A 288 -9.44 -3.36 16.95
#